data_b4b32ced22fe1a36ba6f1743db181973
#
_entry.id   b4b32ced22fe1a36ba6f1743db181973
#
_cell.length_a   1.000
_cell.length_b   1.000
_cell.length_c   1.000
_cell.angle_alpha   90.00
_cell.angle_beta   90.00
_cell.angle_gamma   90.00
#
_symmetry.space_group_name_H-M   'P 1'
#
loop_
_entity.id
_entity.type
_entity.pdbx_description
1 polymer ?
#
loop_
_entity_poly.entity_id
_entity_poly.type
_entity_poly.pdbx_seq_one_letter_code
_entity_poly.pdbx_strand_id
1 'polypeptide(L)'
;MKHNTKKLVLSGLFLAIGLVLPFLTGQIPEIGNMISPMHFPVLLCGFICGAPYGALVGLILPPVRFLLFQMPPLYPVGLAMAFEMATYGLVSGLVYSRVQHNIKGIYLSLVPAMVVGRIVWGIAQVILMGLSGGSFTFQAFIAGALINAVPAIVLQLILIPLIIAALHKAKILK
;
A
#
# COMPACT_ATOMS: atom_id res chain seq x y z
N MET A 1 -1.52 16.62 22.24
CA MET A 1 -2.63 16.79 21.27
C MET A 1 -2.16 17.25 19.87
N LYS A 2 -1.34 18.31 19.73
CA LYS A 2 -0.89 18.82 18.40
C LYS A 2 -0.21 17.79 17.47
N HIS A 3 0.53 16.81 18.02
CA HIS A 3 1.25 15.82 17.22
C HIS A 3 0.32 14.80 16.56
N ASN A 4 -0.75 14.36 17.23
CA ASN A 4 -1.72 13.41 16.69
C ASN A 4 -2.61 14.06 15.63
N THR A 5 -2.98 15.34 15.81
CA THR A 5 -3.75 16.10 14.81
C THR A 5 -2.97 16.25 13.50
N LYS A 6 -1.65 16.52 13.56
CA LYS A 6 -0.80 16.60 12.37
C LYS A 6 -0.78 15.26 11.61
N LYS A 7 -0.63 14.15 12.33
CA LYS A 7 -0.64 12.81 11.71
C LYS A 7 -1.98 12.49 11.07
N LEU A 8 -3.09 12.86 11.71
CA LEU A 8 -4.43 12.66 11.18
C LEU A 8 -4.64 13.44 9.88
N VAL A 9 -4.26 14.71 9.84
CA VAL A 9 -4.38 15.56 8.64
C VAL A 9 -3.52 15.00 7.50
N LEU A 10 -2.28 14.62 7.79
CA LEU A 10 -1.40 13.99 6.79
C LEU A 10 -1.97 12.67 6.28
N SER A 11 -2.59 11.86 7.14
CA SER A 11 -3.24 10.61 6.73
C SER A 11 -4.42 10.86 5.80
N GLY A 12 -5.21 11.91 6.06
CA GLY A 12 -6.25 12.36 5.14
C GLY A 12 -5.69 12.83 3.79
N LEU A 13 -4.55 13.51 3.79
CA LEU A 13 -3.85 13.89 2.57
C LEU A 13 -3.37 12.65 1.77
N PHE A 14 -2.77 11.66 2.44
CA PHE A 14 -2.36 10.42 1.79
C PHE A 14 -3.54 9.63 1.24
N LEU A 15 -4.67 9.63 1.94
CA LEU A 15 -5.92 9.04 1.44
C LEU A 15 -6.36 9.74 0.14
N ALA A 16 -6.40 11.08 0.14
CA ALA A 16 -6.77 11.87 -1.04
C ALA A 16 -5.81 11.62 -2.23
N ILE A 17 -4.50 11.61 -1.99
CA ILE A 17 -3.50 11.28 -3.02
C ILE A 17 -3.76 9.87 -3.56
N GLY A 18 -4.04 8.89 -2.70
CA GLY A 18 -4.32 7.51 -3.10
C GLY A 18 -5.59 7.37 -3.95
N LEU A 19 -6.58 8.22 -3.73
CA LEU A 19 -7.80 8.27 -4.56
C LEU A 19 -7.52 8.86 -5.95
N VAL A 20 -6.67 9.88 -6.04
CA VAL A 20 -6.39 10.62 -7.27
C VAL A 20 -5.29 9.98 -8.11
N LEU A 21 -4.28 9.40 -7.49
CA LEU A 21 -3.09 8.90 -8.19
C LEU A 21 -3.37 7.90 -9.33
N PRO A 22 -4.35 6.98 -9.22
CA PRO A 22 -4.70 6.08 -10.33
C PRO A 22 -5.24 6.76 -11.59
N PHE A 23 -5.69 8.02 -11.52
CA PHE A 23 -6.06 8.77 -12.72
C PHE A 23 -4.86 9.05 -13.62
N LEU A 24 -3.65 9.12 -13.06
CA LEU A 24 -2.40 9.26 -13.84
C LEU A 24 -2.11 8.04 -14.73
N THR A 25 -2.67 6.88 -14.39
CA THR A 25 -2.58 5.65 -15.22
C THR A 25 -3.78 5.51 -16.16
N GLY A 26 -4.57 6.57 -16.36
CA GLY A 26 -5.75 6.58 -17.23
C GLY A 26 -6.87 5.66 -16.76
N GLN A 27 -6.84 5.18 -15.53
CA GLN A 27 -7.76 4.17 -14.96
C GLN A 27 -7.80 2.86 -15.80
N ILE A 28 -6.74 2.58 -16.55
CA ILE A 28 -6.60 1.33 -17.31
C ILE A 28 -6.22 0.21 -16.33
N PRO A 29 -7.06 -0.85 -16.17
CA PRO A 29 -6.85 -1.87 -15.14
C PRO A 29 -5.49 -2.57 -15.25
N GLU A 30 -5.03 -2.88 -16.47
CA GLU A 30 -3.76 -3.53 -16.73
C GLU A 30 -2.58 -2.68 -16.25
N ILE A 31 -2.57 -1.39 -16.59
CA ILE A 31 -1.54 -0.44 -16.18
C ILE A 31 -1.63 -0.17 -14.67
N GLY A 32 -2.86 -0.03 -14.15
CA GLY A 32 -3.11 0.15 -12.73
C GLY A 32 -2.57 -1.01 -11.88
N ASN A 33 -2.78 -2.25 -12.33
CA ASN A 33 -2.25 -3.44 -11.67
C ASN A 33 -0.72 -3.51 -11.72
N MET A 34 -0.11 -3.14 -12.87
CA MET A 34 1.33 -3.14 -13.06
C MET A 34 2.05 -2.07 -12.24
N ILE A 35 1.46 -0.88 -12.07
CA ILE A 35 2.08 0.26 -11.37
C ILE A 35 1.66 0.31 -9.90
N SER A 36 0.47 -0.20 -9.58
CA SER A 36 -0.11 -0.21 -8.22
C SER A 36 -0.05 1.17 -7.54
N PRO A 37 -0.58 2.24 -8.17
CA PRO A 37 -0.36 3.61 -7.71
C PRO A 37 -0.90 3.89 -6.31
N MET A 38 -1.96 3.21 -5.89
CA MET A 38 -2.58 3.37 -4.57
C MET A 38 -1.67 2.91 -3.41
N HIS A 39 -0.71 2.01 -3.67
CA HIS A 39 0.18 1.47 -2.65
C HIS A 39 1.20 2.51 -2.16
N PHE A 40 1.64 3.44 -3.03
CA PHE A 40 2.63 4.47 -2.69
C PHE A 40 2.18 5.35 -1.51
N PRO A 41 0.98 5.99 -1.55
CA PRO A 41 0.53 6.83 -0.45
C PRO A 41 0.36 6.07 0.86
N VAL A 42 -0.05 4.80 0.80
CA VAL A 42 -0.24 3.96 1.99
C VAL A 42 1.10 3.62 2.64
N LEU A 43 2.09 3.20 1.86
CA LEU A 43 3.44 2.96 2.36
C LEU A 43 4.04 4.24 2.96
N LEU A 44 3.96 5.37 2.24
CA LEU A 44 4.43 6.66 2.74
C LEU A 44 3.70 7.07 4.03
N CYS A 45 2.39 6.84 4.12
CA CYS A 45 1.63 7.07 5.34
C CYS A 45 2.17 6.23 6.52
N GLY A 46 2.47 4.94 6.28
CA GLY A 46 3.09 4.08 7.28
C GLY A 46 4.43 4.62 7.78
N PHE A 47 5.31 5.03 6.88
CA PHE A 47 6.61 5.63 7.21
C PHE A 47 6.50 6.97 7.95
N ILE A 48 5.59 7.85 7.57
CA ILE A 48 5.52 9.25 8.02
C ILE A 48 4.58 9.42 9.22
N CYS A 49 3.39 8.82 9.14
CA CYS A 49 2.37 8.94 10.20
C CYS A 49 2.45 7.81 11.23
N GLY A 50 3.07 6.69 10.85
CA GLY A 50 3.20 5.49 11.67
C GLY A 50 2.17 4.42 11.37
N ALA A 51 2.38 3.24 11.95
CA ALA A 51 1.65 2.01 11.67
C ALA A 51 0.12 2.12 11.74
N PRO A 52 -0.51 2.68 12.80
CA PRO A 52 -1.95 2.71 12.90
C PRO A 52 -2.60 3.57 11.80
N TYR A 53 -1.99 4.67 11.45
CA TYR A 53 -2.48 5.56 10.40
C TYR A 53 -2.30 4.95 9.01
N GLY A 54 -1.14 4.34 8.74
CA GLY A 54 -0.89 3.62 7.49
C GLY A 54 -1.85 2.46 7.29
N ALA A 55 -2.11 1.68 8.34
CA ALA A 55 -3.07 0.57 8.31
C ALA A 55 -4.49 1.05 8.03
N LEU A 56 -4.94 2.11 8.70
CA LEU A 56 -6.28 2.67 8.49
C LEU A 56 -6.46 3.22 7.07
N VAL A 57 -5.48 3.99 6.57
CA VAL A 57 -5.52 4.50 5.19
C VAL A 57 -5.57 3.35 4.20
N GLY A 58 -4.73 2.32 4.39
CA GLY A 58 -4.69 1.14 3.51
C GLY A 58 -5.99 0.36 3.51
N LEU A 59 -6.63 0.20 4.67
CA LEU A 59 -7.90 -0.50 4.79
C LEU A 59 -9.07 0.26 4.13
N ILE A 60 -9.09 1.57 4.28
CA ILE A 60 -10.20 2.42 3.83
C ILE A 60 -10.10 2.78 2.35
N LEU A 61 -8.89 2.94 1.82
CA LEU A 61 -8.65 3.50 0.49
C LEU A 61 -9.33 2.70 -0.65
N PRO A 62 -9.19 1.36 -0.79
CA PRO A 62 -9.83 0.63 -1.88
C PRO A 62 -11.37 0.65 -1.80
N PRO A 63 -12.04 0.43 -0.64
CA PRO A 63 -13.49 0.55 -0.53
C PRO A 63 -14.02 1.95 -0.89
N VAL A 64 -13.37 3.01 -0.38
CA VAL A 64 -13.77 4.39 -0.70
C VAL A 64 -13.61 4.69 -2.18
N ARG A 65 -12.51 4.22 -2.78
CA ARG A 65 -12.29 4.39 -4.22
C ARG A 65 -13.35 3.66 -5.05
N PHE A 66 -13.76 2.45 -4.66
CA PHE A 66 -14.86 1.75 -5.30
C PHE A 66 -16.17 2.56 -5.20
N LEU A 67 -16.50 3.09 -4.03
CA LEU A 67 -17.71 3.89 -3.84
C LEU A 67 -17.73 5.14 -4.72
N LEU A 68 -16.58 5.79 -4.93
CA LEU A 68 -16.49 7.03 -5.69
C LEU A 68 -16.35 6.80 -7.20
N PHE A 69 -15.61 5.78 -7.62
CA PHE A 69 -15.18 5.60 -9.01
C PHE A 69 -15.51 4.21 -9.59
N GLN A 70 -16.16 3.33 -8.82
CA GLN A 70 -16.51 1.95 -9.19
C GLN A 70 -15.29 1.08 -9.59
N MET A 71 -14.08 1.48 -9.19
CA MET A 71 -12.83 0.75 -9.49
C MET A 71 -11.83 0.87 -8.34
N PRO A 72 -11.13 -0.23 -7.98
CA PRO A 72 -11.28 -1.61 -8.47
C PRO A 72 -12.62 -2.21 -8.03
N PRO A 73 -13.10 -3.31 -8.66
CA PRO A 73 -14.29 -4.04 -8.19
C PRO A 73 -14.13 -4.40 -6.70
N LEU A 74 -15.16 -4.09 -5.88
CA LEU A 74 -15.05 -4.26 -4.43
C LEU A 74 -14.78 -5.72 -4.05
N TYR A 75 -15.50 -6.64 -4.66
CA TYR A 75 -15.39 -8.06 -4.37
C TYR A 75 -14.92 -8.85 -5.60
N PRO A 76 -13.96 -9.76 -5.46
CA PRO A 76 -13.12 -10.03 -4.28
C PRO A 76 -11.89 -9.10 -4.23
N VAL A 77 -11.54 -8.45 -5.34
CA VAL A 77 -10.26 -7.76 -5.58
C VAL A 77 -10.04 -6.58 -4.62
N GLY A 78 -11.03 -5.69 -4.51
CA GLY A 78 -10.91 -4.48 -3.67
C GLY A 78 -10.77 -4.81 -2.19
N LEU A 79 -11.50 -5.84 -1.71
CA LEU A 79 -11.37 -6.30 -0.32
C LEU A 79 -10.00 -6.94 -0.06
N ALA A 80 -9.52 -7.80 -0.96
CA ALA A 80 -8.19 -8.38 -0.83
C ALA A 80 -7.10 -7.30 -0.85
N MET A 81 -7.23 -6.28 -1.72
CA MET A 81 -6.35 -5.11 -1.74
C MET A 81 -6.41 -4.30 -0.44
N ALA A 82 -7.59 -4.17 0.17
CA ALA A 82 -7.72 -3.43 1.44
C ALA A 82 -6.90 -4.10 2.56
N PHE A 83 -6.94 -5.42 2.68
CA PHE A 83 -6.12 -6.17 3.64
C PHE A 83 -4.63 -6.09 3.30
N GLU A 84 -4.26 -6.20 2.04
CA GLU A 84 -2.89 -6.04 1.57
C GLU A 84 -2.33 -4.67 1.95
N MET A 85 -3.04 -3.62 1.57
CA MET A 85 -2.61 -2.23 1.79
C MET A 85 -2.60 -1.86 3.28
N ALA A 86 -3.56 -2.37 4.06
CA ALA A 86 -3.53 -2.23 5.51
C ALA A 86 -2.26 -2.87 6.11
N THR A 87 -1.89 -4.03 5.62
CA THR A 87 -0.66 -4.74 6.02
C THR A 87 0.59 -3.96 5.61
N TYR A 88 0.62 -3.39 4.41
CA TYR A 88 1.72 -2.54 3.95
C TYR A 88 1.94 -1.34 4.89
N GLY A 89 0.88 -0.60 5.19
CA GLY A 89 0.94 0.54 6.09
C GLY A 89 1.30 0.16 7.52
N LEU A 90 0.76 -0.97 8.01
CA LEU A 90 1.03 -1.48 9.35
C LEU A 90 2.51 -1.90 9.50
N VAL A 91 2.96 -2.81 8.64
CA VAL A 91 4.30 -3.42 8.76
C VAL A 91 5.38 -2.39 8.49
N SER A 92 5.24 -1.55 7.43
CA SER A 92 6.22 -0.50 7.14
C SER A 92 6.37 0.46 8.32
N GLY A 93 5.27 0.92 8.91
CA GLY A 93 5.28 1.82 10.06
C GLY A 93 5.81 1.17 11.34
N LEU A 94 5.45 -0.10 11.62
CA LEU A 94 5.93 -0.83 12.79
C LEU A 94 7.42 -1.09 12.75
N VAL A 95 7.92 -1.56 11.61
CA VAL A 95 9.34 -1.87 11.47
C VAL A 95 10.15 -0.58 11.47
N TYR A 96 9.70 0.43 10.72
CA TYR A 96 10.41 1.72 10.64
C TYR A 96 10.55 2.43 11.98
N SER A 97 9.57 2.29 12.86
CA SER A 97 9.65 2.85 14.23
C SER A 97 10.69 2.17 15.12
N ARG A 98 11.23 1.01 14.73
CA ARG A 98 12.17 0.20 15.52
C ARG A 98 13.58 0.13 14.91
N VAL A 99 13.77 0.65 13.71
CA VAL A 99 15.07 0.64 13.01
C VAL A 99 15.66 2.04 12.93
N GLN A 100 16.95 2.11 12.60
CA GLN A 100 17.60 3.40 12.36
C GLN A 100 17.01 4.07 11.11
N HIS A 101 16.75 5.36 11.18
CA HIS A 101 16.16 6.17 10.11
C HIS A 101 17.20 6.52 9.02
N ASN A 102 17.82 5.49 8.47
CA ASN A 102 18.78 5.58 7.36
C ASN A 102 18.27 4.74 6.16
N ILE A 103 19.00 4.79 5.06
CA ILE A 103 18.65 4.05 3.83
C ILE A 103 18.43 2.56 4.11
N LYS A 104 19.29 1.94 4.93
CA LYS A 104 19.13 0.52 5.27
C LYS A 104 17.85 0.26 6.06
N GLY A 105 17.49 1.14 7.00
CA GLY A 105 16.26 1.03 7.78
C GLY A 105 15.00 1.21 6.91
N ILE A 106 15.05 2.03 5.87
CA ILE A 106 13.95 2.18 4.93
C ILE A 106 13.72 0.85 4.19
N TYR A 107 14.76 0.24 3.63
CA TYR A 107 14.62 -1.06 2.95
C TYR A 107 14.23 -2.19 3.90
N LEU A 108 14.77 -2.21 5.13
CA LEU A 108 14.40 -3.17 6.18
C LEU A 108 12.91 -3.08 6.57
N SER A 109 12.29 -1.93 6.36
CA SER A 109 10.87 -1.72 6.63
C SER A 109 10.01 -1.98 5.39
N LEU A 110 10.49 -1.58 4.22
CA LEU A 110 9.75 -1.65 2.96
C LEU A 110 9.63 -3.10 2.45
N VAL A 111 10.76 -3.83 2.39
CA VAL A 111 10.78 -5.19 1.83
C VAL A 111 9.89 -6.16 2.61
N PRO A 112 9.98 -6.25 3.97
CA PRO A 112 9.07 -7.09 4.73
C PRO A 112 7.60 -6.66 4.60
N ALA A 113 7.32 -5.35 4.54
CA ALA A 113 5.96 -4.89 4.33
C ALA A 113 5.37 -5.40 3.00
N MET A 114 6.16 -5.33 1.92
CA MET A 114 5.75 -5.82 0.61
C MET A 114 5.54 -7.34 0.59
N VAL A 115 6.45 -8.10 1.19
CA VAL A 115 6.35 -9.57 1.25
C VAL A 115 5.13 -10.01 2.06
N VAL A 116 5.00 -9.50 3.29
CA VAL A 116 3.89 -9.87 4.19
C VAL A 116 2.55 -9.44 3.59
N GLY A 117 2.48 -8.24 3.01
CA GLY A 117 1.24 -7.77 2.37
C GLY A 117 0.82 -8.62 1.18
N ARG A 118 1.77 -9.09 0.35
CA ARG A 118 1.47 -10.03 -0.75
C ARG A 118 0.97 -11.37 -0.26
N ILE A 119 1.52 -11.89 0.83
CA ILE A 119 1.02 -13.12 1.46
C ILE A 119 -0.41 -12.92 1.96
N VAL A 120 -0.67 -11.81 2.66
CA VAL A 120 -2.02 -11.46 3.16
C VAL A 120 -3.01 -11.30 2.00
N TRP A 121 -2.61 -10.64 0.91
CA TRP A 121 -3.42 -10.54 -0.30
C TRP A 121 -3.78 -11.91 -0.87
N GLY A 122 -2.80 -12.81 -0.99
CA GLY A 122 -3.02 -14.17 -1.48
C GLY A 122 -3.99 -14.96 -0.60
N ILE A 123 -3.81 -14.90 0.72
CA ILE A 123 -4.73 -15.55 1.68
C ILE A 123 -6.14 -14.98 1.56
N ALA A 124 -6.27 -13.64 1.49
CA ALA A 124 -7.56 -12.99 1.31
C ALA A 124 -8.23 -13.41 -0.01
N GLN A 125 -7.49 -13.51 -1.11
CA GLN A 125 -8.01 -13.98 -2.40
C GLN A 125 -8.53 -15.42 -2.32
N VAL A 126 -7.78 -16.33 -1.68
CA VAL A 126 -8.22 -17.73 -1.49
C VAL A 126 -9.54 -17.77 -0.72
N ILE A 127 -9.64 -17.03 0.38
CA ILE A 127 -10.84 -17.01 1.22
C ILE A 127 -12.02 -16.40 0.45
N LEU A 128 -11.84 -15.20 -0.11
CA LEU A 128 -12.92 -14.48 -0.76
C LEU A 128 -13.41 -15.21 -2.02
N MET A 129 -12.52 -15.71 -2.86
CA MET A 129 -12.94 -16.47 -4.04
C MET A 129 -13.58 -17.83 -3.66
N GLY A 130 -13.07 -18.50 -2.63
CA GLY A 130 -13.69 -19.73 -2.12
C GLY A 130 -15.12 -19.50 -1.63
N LEU A 131 -15.41 -18.38 -0.95
CA LEU A 131 -16.75 -18.02 -0.52
C LEU A 131 -17.73 -17.74 -1.68
N SER A 132 -17.23 -17.34 -2.85
CA SER A 132 -18.05 -17.14 -4.05
C SER A 132 -18.16 -18.38 -4.94
N GLY A 133 -17.68 -19.53 -4.49
CA GLY A 133 -17.69 -20.77 -5.27
C GLY A 133 -16.61 -20.84 -6.37
N GLY A 134 -15.68 -19.89 -6.39
CA GLY A 134 -14.53 -19.85 -7.28
C GLY A 134 -13.30 -20.52 -6.67
N SER A 135 -12.22 -20.59 -7.45
CA SER A 135 -10.91 -21.09 -6.98
C SER A 135 -9.82 -20.08 -7.30
N PHE A 136 -8.93 -19.86 -6.34
CA PHE A 136 -7.72 -19.05 -6.54
C PHE A 136 -6.52 -20.00 -6.51
N THR A 137 -5.93 -20.23 -7.69
CA THR A 137 -4.84 -21.18 -7.84
C THR A 137 -3.50 -20.58 -7.43
N PHE A 138 -2.53 -21.42 -7.07
CA PHE A 138 -1.16 -21.00 -6.81
C PHE A 138 -0.52 -20.29 -8.02
N GLN A 139 -0.85 -20.72 -9.23
CA GLN A 139 -0.40 -20.05 -10.46
C GLN A 139 -0.96 -18.63 -10.56
N ALA A 140 -2.24 -18.42 -10.24
CA ALA A 140 -2.85 -17.09 -10.20
C ALA A 140 -2.19 -16.19 -9.12
N PHE A 141 -1.82 -16.78 -7.97
CA PHE A 141 -1.06 -16.05 -6.94
C PHE A 141 0.31 -15.61 -7.46
N ILE A 142 1.10 -16.50 -8.04
CA ILE A 142 2.42 -16.16 -8.59
C ILE A 142 2.29 -15.09 -9.69
N ALA A 143 1.33 -15.24 -10.59
CA ALA A 143 1.09 -14.27 -11.65
C ALA A 143 0.76 -12.87 -11.09
N GLY A 144 -0.17 -12.79 -10.13
CA GLY A 144 -0.61 -11.52 -9.55
C GLY A 144 0.39 -10.92 -8.57
N ALA A 145 0.95 -11.73 -7.68
CA ALA A 145 1.83 -11.26 -6.61
C ALA A 145 3.25 -10.91 -7.09
N LEU A 146 3.74 -11.59 -8.12
CA LEU A 146 5.10 -11.43 -8.62
C LEU A 146 5.12 -10.91 -10.05
N ILE A 147 4.66 -11.69 -11.03
CA ILE A 147 4.90 -11.40 -12.45
C ILE A 147 4.29 -10.05 -12.86
N ASN A 148 3.01 -9.85 -12.61
CA ASN A 148 2.31 -8.61 -12.97
C ASN A 148 2.69 -7.42 -12.06
N ALA A 149 3.21 -7.70 -10.86
CA ALA A 149 3.57 -6.68 -9.89
C ALA A 149 5.03 -6.22 -9.98
N VAL A 150 5.89 -6.86 -10.81
CA VAL A 150 7.32 -6.48 -10.95
C VAL A 150 7.50 -4.98 -11.20
N PRO A 151 6.79 -4.33 -12.13
CA PRO A 151 6.97 -2.89 -12.36
C PRO A 151 6.65 -2.06 -11.11
N ALA A 152 5.55 -2.39 -10.39
CA ALA A 152 5.19 -1.71 -9.15
C ALA A 152 6.25 -1.92 -8.06
N ILE A 153 6.75 -3.15 -7.90
CA ILE A 153 7.77 -3.49 -6.92
C ILE A 153 9.03 -2.67 -7.18
N VAL A 154 9.52 -2.63 -8.41
CA VAL A 154 10.71 -1.86 -8.80
C VAL A 154 10.49 -0.36 -8.53
N LEU A 155 9.36 0.19 -8.96
CA LEU A 155 9.04 1.60 -8.70
C LEU A 155 8.97 1.91 -7.20
N GLN A 156 8.35 1.05 -6.40
CA GLN A 156 8.25 1.23 -4.95
C GLN A 156 9.63 1.17 -4.28
N LEU A 157 10.48 0.23 -4.68
CA LEU A 157 11.85 0.10 -4.16
C LEU A 157 12.76 1.28 -4.52
N ILE A 158 12.45 2.03 -5.57
CA ILE A 158 13.21 3.22 -5.96
C ILE A 158 12.58 4.48 -5.37
N LEU A 159 11.29 4.72 -5.60
CA LEU A 159 10.65 5.99 -5.27
C LEU A 159 10.45 6.18 -3.77
N ILE A 160 10.06 5.14 -3.04
CA ILE A 160 9.80 5.28 -1.58
C ILE A 160 11.07 5.62 -0.82
N PRO A 161 12.20 4.91 -0.97
CA PRO A 161 13.44 5.31 -0.32
C PRO A 161 13.92 6.70 -0.73
N LEU A 162 13.77 7.06 -2.00
CA LEU A 162 14.14 8.39 -2.49
C LEU A 162 13.33 9.50 -1.81
N ILE A 163 12.01 9.34 -1.75
CA ILE A 163 11.11 10.31 -1.10
C ILE A 163 11.41 10.42 0.39
N ILE A 164 11.52 9.30 1.10
CA ILE A 164 11.79 9.30 2.55
C ILE A 164 13.17 9.90 2.84
N ALA A 165 14.20 9.56 2.07
CA ALA A 165 15.53 10.14 2.22
C ALA A 165 15.54 11.66 1.94
N ALA A 166 14.80 12.11 0.93
CA ALA A 166 14.64 13.54 0.63
C ALA A 166 13.94 14.28 1.77
N LEU A 167 12.90 13.69 2.38
CA LEU A 167 12.18 14.28 3.52
C LEU A 167 13.07 14.36 4.77
N HIS A 168 13.95 13.37 5.02
CA HIS A 168 14.95 13.44 6.09
C HIS A 168 15.98 14.53 5.82
N LYS A 169 16.51 14.62 4.59
CA LYS A 169 17.45 15.69 4.21
C LYS A 169 16.85 17.09 4.37
N ALA A 170 15.56 17.23 4.06
CA ALA A 170 14.81 18.46 4.25
C ALA A 170 14.42 18.75 5.73
N LYS A 171 14.82 17.87 6.69
CA LYS A 171 14.47 17.97 8.12
C LYS A 171 12.96 18.00 8.41
N ILE A 172 12.14 17.51 7.49
CA ILE A 172 10.68 17.38 7.63
C ILE A 172 10.36 16.16 8.49
N LEU A 173 11.12 15.09 8.33
CA LEU A 173 11.11 13.90 9.19
C LEU A 173 12.32 13.94 10.14
N LYS A 174 12.06 13.63 11.41
CA LYS A 174 13.09 13.49 12.44
C LYS A 174 13.49 12.03 12.59
#